data_0628490f4926a0da7507ed50f74634cd
#
_entry.id   0628490f4926a0da7507ed50f74634cd
#
_cell.length_a   1.000
_cell.length_b   1.000
_cell.length_c   1.000
_cell.angle_alpha   90.00
_cell.angle_beta   90.00
_cell.angle_gamma   90.00
#
_symmetry.space_group_name_H-M   'P 1'
#
loop_
_entity.id
_entity.type
_entity.pdbx_description
1 polymer ?
#
loop_
_entity_poly.entity_id
_entity_poly.type
_entity_poly.pdbx_seq_one_letter_code
_entity_poly.pdbx_strand_id
1 'polypeptide(L)'
;MDLTPGQRKAVFAGVVLALAALGAFLLVPALTSKGRNQGRPAAASQPLHGTPAAPAPTPPAGLGAATPPTTGTGGVDIYKWLPFSPAGLTAAARVVEQFATDYSTYTYTESAASYVRQMRSLITPQLAVTLARAYATPGVAQVRTQQKQVYSGTGQITSLRGFGSGSMTFLVAVAQKITGTRGTSRNTVNYAVTVTGAGSDWQVNDVEFANAGNT
;
A
#
# COMPACT_ATOMS: atom_id res chain seq x y z
N MET A 1 23.03 -5.36 27.52
CA MET A 1 23.50 -4.81 26.20
C MET A 1 22.39 -3.92 25.68
N ASP A 2 22.55 -2.60 25.83
CA ASP A 2 21.52 -1.65 25.40
C ASP A 2 21.68 -1.35 23.91
N LEU A 3 20.67 -1.76 23.13
CA LEU A 3 20.61 -1.50 21.72
C LEU A 3 20.34 -0.01 21.47
N THR A 4 21.09 0.61 20.57
CA THR A 4 20.85 1.99 20.16
C THR A 4 19.49 2.14 19.47
N PRO A 5 18.84 3.33 19.48
CA PRO A 5 17.52 3.56 18.87
C PRO A 5 17.45 3.12 17.40
N GLY A 6 18.53 3.25 16.63
CA GLY A 6 18.63 2.77 15.26
C GLY A 6 18.65 1.25 15.14
N GLN A 7 19.31 0.55 16.06
CA GLN A 7 19.36 -0.90 16.10
C GLN A 7 18.01 -1.51 16.49
N ARG A 8 17.25 -0.87 17.38
CA ARG A 8 15.89 -1.31 17.74
C ARG A 8 14.94 -1.25 16.55
N LYS A 9 15.01 -0.18 15.74
CA LYS A 9 14.21 -0.07 14.49
C LYS A 9 14.57 -1.12 13.45
N ALA A 10 15.87 -1.41 13.28
CA ALA A 10 16.33 -2.43 12.32
C ALA A 10 15.91 -3.85 12.72
N VAL A 11 15.97 -4.18 14.02
CA VAL A 11 15.50 -5.48 14.53
C VAL A 11 13.99 -5.61 14.40
N PHE A 12 13.26 -4.52 14.67
CA PHE A 12 11.80 -4.50 14.55
C PHE A 12 11.33 -4.68 13.10
N ALA A 13 11.95 -3.99 12.15
CA ALA A 13 11.64 -4.14 10.72
C ALA A 13 11.90 -5.57 10.21
N GLY A 14 12.97 -6.21 10.68
CA GLY A 14 13.28 -7.61 10.34
C GLY A 14 12.26 -8.61 10.90
N VAL A 15 11.82 -8.41 12.14
CA VAL A 15 10.79 -9.23 12.80
C VAL A 15 9.43 -9.05 12.12
N VAL A 16 9.07 -7.83 11.75
CA VAL A 16 7.81 -7.50 11.07
C VAL A 16 7.75 -8.14 9.68
N LEU A 17 8.84 -8.10 8.90
CA LEU A 17 8.91 -8.79 7.60
C LEU A 17 8.81 -10.32 7.74
N ALA A 18 9.43 -10.89 8.76
CA ALA A 18 9.33 -12.33 9.05
C ALA A 18 7.91 -12.73 9.48
N LEU A 19 7.25 -11.91 10.30
CA LEU A 19 5.87 -12.16 10.76
C LEU A 19 4.84 -11.98 9.63
N ALA A 20 5.08 -11.08 8.66
CA ALA A 20 4.21 -10.95 7.49
C ALA A 20 4.25 -12.19 6.59
N ALA A 21 5.44 -12.75 6.37
CA ALA A 21 5.59 -13.99 5.64
C ALA A 21 4.95 -15.18 6.39
N LEU A 22 5.05 -15.18 7.73
CA LEU A 22 4.45 -16.20 8.59
C LEU A 22 2.92 -16.04 8.67
N GLY A 23 2.40 -14.81 8.75
CA GLY A 23 0.97 -14.52 8.76
C GLY A 23 0.28 -14.93 7.46
N ALA A 24 0.90 -14.69 6.31
CA ALA A 24 0.41 -15.19 5.02
C ALA A 24 0.40 -16.74 4.96
N PHE A 25 1.32 -17.38 5.66
CA PHE A 25 1.40 -18.85 5.75
C PHE A 25 0.29 -19.45 6.61
N LEU A 26 -0.11 -18.80 7.71
CA LEU A 26 -1.11 -19.29 8.64
C LEU A 26 -2.56 -19.00 8.20
N LEU A 27 -2.79 -17.97 7.36
CA LEU A 27 -4.12 -17.61 6.85
C LEU A 27 -4.60 -18.46 5.66
N VAL A 28 -3.69 -19.11 4.93
CA VAL A 28 -4.04 -19.93 3.75
C VAL A 28 -4.84 -21.22 4.10
N PRO A 29 -4.61 -21.94 5.22
CA PRO A 29 -5.41 -23.13 5.52
C PRO A 29 -6.86 -22.84 5.95
N ALA A 30 -7.17 -21.64 6.41
CA ALA A 30 -8.51 -21.30 6.92
C ALA A 30 -9.57 -21.07 5.82
N LEU A 31 -9.16 -20.89 4.57
CA LEU A 31 -10.07 -20.63 3.44
C LEU A 31 -10.45 -21.88 2.63
N THR A 32 -9.95 -23.06 2.99
CA THR A 32 -10.25 -24.32 2.28
C THR A 32 -11.25 -25.22 3.01
N SER A 33 -11.90 -24.77 4.07
CA SER A 33 -13.01 -25.53 4.66
C SER A 33 -14.25 -25.37 3.78
N LYS A 34 -14.41 -26.34 2.92
CA LYS A 34 -15.59 -26.64 2.07
C LYS A 34 -16.86 -26.54 2.92
N GLY A 35 -17.66 -25.50 2.65
CA GLY A 35 -18.91 -25.27 3.34
C GLY A 35 -19.87 -26.45 3.23
N ARG A 36 -20.20 -27.01 4.37
CA ARG A 36 -21.30 -27.97 4.52
C ARG A 36 -22.58 -27.15 4.51
N ASN A 37 -23.34 -27.26 3.42
CA ASN A 37 -24.70 -26.74 3.31
C ASN A 37 -25.57 -27.34 4.44
N GLN A 38 -25.96 -26.54 5.42
CA GLN A 38 -27.13 -26.83 6.23
C GLN A 38 -28.23 -25.86 5.80
N GLY A 39 -29.32 -26.49 5.32
CA GLY A 39 -30.50 -25.82 4.80
C GLY A 39 -31.15 -24.89 5.84
N ARG A 40 -31.44 -23.69 5.40
CA ARG A 40 -32.28 -22.73 6.10
C ARG A 40 -33.66 -22.74 5.44
N PRO A 41 -34.78 -22.84 6.20
CA PRO A 41 -36.12 -22.82 5.59
C PRO A 41 -36.41 -21.49 4.91
N ALA A 42 -37.00 -21.58 3.74
CA ALA A 42 -37.46 -20.45 2.96
C ALA A 42 -38.58 -19.72 3.71
N ALA A 43 -38.34 -18.43 4.04
CA ALA A 43 -39.39 -17.51 4.45
C ALA A 43 -40.04 -16.95 3.18
N ALA A 44 -41.35 -17.14 3.09
CA ALA A 44 -42.18 -16.69 1.98
C ALA A 44 -42.15 -15.16 1.84
N SER A 45 -41.76 -14.69 0.66
CA SER A 45 -41.85 -13.29 0.29
C SER A 45 -43.29 -12.97 -0.09
N GLN A 46 -43.96 -12.07 0.63
CA GLN A 46 -45.23 -11.48 0.25
C GLN A 46 -45.00 -10.39 -0.81
N PRO A 47 -45.85 -10.31 -1.85
CA PRO A 47 -45.75 -9.27 -2.84
C PRO A 47 -46.33 -7.95 -2.28
N LEU A 48 -45.49 -6.92 -2.20
CA LEU A 48 -45.93 -5.55 -1.93
C LEU A 48 -46.65 -4.98 -3.15
N HIS A 49 -47.89 -4.59 -2.96
CA HIS A 49 -48.75 -3.93 -3.93
C HIS A 49 -48.12 -2.60 -4.34
N GLY A 50 -48.01 -2.41 -5.66
CA GLY A 50 -47.50 -1.17 -6.25
C GLY A 50 -48.46 0.00 -6.00
N THR A 51 -47.96 1.09 -5.46
CA THR A 51 -48.61 2.39 -5.40
C THR A 51 -48.39 3.07 -6.76
N PRO A 52 -49.42 3.68 -7.36
CA PRO A 52 -49.29 4.39 -8.64
C PRO A 52 -48.33 5.58 -8.51
N ALA A 53 -47.41 5.68 -9.46
CA ALA A 53 -46.47 6.79 -9.56
C ALA A 53 -47.24 8.10 -9.86
N ALA A 54 -47.01 9.12 -9.04
CA ALA A 54 -47.43 10.48 -9.30
C ALA A 54 -46.67 11.06 -10.51
N PRO A 55 -47.27 11.88 -11.37
CA PRO A 55 -46.60 12.47 -12.52
C PRO A 55 -45.47 13.39 -12.08
N ALA A 56 -44.31 13.27 -12.74
CA ALA A 56 -43.17 14.12 -12.51
C ALA A 56 -43.50 15.61 -12.81
N PRO A 57 -43.05 16.55 -11.96
CA PRO A 57 -43.19 17.96 -12.25
C PRO A 57 -42.33 18.35 -13.45
N THR A 58 -42.94 19.03 -14.42
CA THR A 58 -42.26 19.64 -15.58
C THR A 58 -41.26 20.68 -15.09
N PRO A 59 -39.97 20.65 -15.52
CA PRO A 59 -39.03 21.69 -15.15
C PRO A 59 -39.45 23.04 -15.77
N PRO A 60 -39.39 24.17 -15.04
CA PRO A 60 -39.64 25.47 -15.59
C PRO A 60 -38.55 25.82 -16.62
N ALA A 61 -38.99 26.19 -17.83
CA ALA A 61 -38.13 26.72 -18.85
C ALA A 61 -37.62 28.11 -18.41
N GLY A 62 -36.29 28.28 -18.49
CA GLY A 62 -35.68 29.59 -18.47
C GLY A 62 -35.07 30.05 -17.14
N LEU A 63 -33.92 29.44 -16.78
CA LEU A 63 -32.86 30.20 -16.09
C LEU A 63 -31.60 29.97 -16.91
N GLY A 64 -31.05 31.06 -17.40
CA GLY A 64 -29.85 31.10 -18.22
C GLY A 64 -28.71 30.30 -17.59
N ALA A 65 -27.88 29.70 -18.43
CA ALA A 65 -26.69 29.00 -18.02
C ALA A 65 -25.92 29.88 -17.03
N ALA A 66 -25.93 29.45 -15.76
CA ALA A 66 -25.07 30.05 -14.75
C ALA A 66 -23.65 29.83 -15.20
N THR A 67 -23.00 30.89 -15.62
CA THR A 67 -21.55 30.92 -15.82
C THR A 67 -20.92 30.35 -14.56
N PRO A 68 -20.04 29.32 -14.65
CA PRO A 68 -19.38 28.83 -13.46
C PRO A 68 -18.69 30.02 -12.79
N PRO A 69 -18.76 30.16 -11.46
CA PRO A 69 -18.14 31.28 -10.78
C PRO A 69 -16.66 31.24 -11.16
N THR A 70 -16.21 32.30 -11.82
CA THR A 70 -14.78 32.57 -12.03
C THR A 70 -14.21 32.63 -10.62
N THR A 71 -13.42 31.64 -10.24
CA THR A 71 -12.72 31.58 -8.96
C THR A 71 -11.93 32.87 -8.84
N GLY A 72 -12.44 33.78 -7.99
CA GLY A 72 -11.79 35.05 -7.74
C GLY A 72 -10.34 34.79 -7.30
N THR A 73 -9.43 35.57 -7.83
CA THR A 73 -7.98 35.59 -7.59
C THR A 73 -7.64 35.96 -6.12
N GLY A 74 -8.29 35.36 -5.16
CA GLY A 74 -8.14 35.58 -3.72
C GLY A 74 -8.17 34.31 -2.89
N GLY A 75 -8.13 33.12 -3.51
CA GLY A 75 -8.03 31.85 -2.79
C GLY A 75 -6.71 31.76 -2.08
N VAL A 76 -6.75 31.35 -0.79
CA VAL A 76 -5.55 31.09 -0.01
C VAL A 76 -4.78 29.98 -0.71
N ASP A 77 -3.57 30.29 -1.17
CA ASP A 77 -2.66 29.30 -1.77
C ASP A 77 -2.03 28.45 -0.66
N ILE A 78 -2.69 27.34 -0.35
CA ILE A 78 -2.23 26.41 0.71
C ILE A 78 -0.84 25.83 0.42
N TYR A 79 -0.40 25.78 -0.84
CA TYR A 79 0.93 25.30 -1.19
C TYR A 79 2.05 26.20 -0.66
N LYS A 80 1.77 27.48 -0.42
CA LYS A 80 2.74 28.39 0.21
C LYS A 80 3.03 28.07 1.67
N TRP A 81 2.16 27.29 2.31
CA TRP A 81 2.35 26.86 3.71
C TRP A 81 3.00 25.48 3.83
N LEU A 82 3.06 24.73 2.72
CA LEU A 82 3.74 23.45 2.70
C LEU A 82 5.25 23.67 2.52
N PRO A 83 6.09 22.88 3.19
CA PRO A 83 7.55 22.92 3.00
C PRO A 83 7.99 22.35 1.65
N PHE A 84 7.05 21.97 0.77
CA PHE A 84 7.29 21.34 -0.53
C PHE A 84 6.50 22.03 -1.63
N SER A 85 7.13 22.12 -2.82
CA SER A 85 6.43 22.53 -4.02
C SER A 85 5.52 21.41 -4.56
N PRO A 86 4.48 21.71 -5.34
CA PRO A 86 3.66 20.71 -6.02
C PRO A 86 4.47 19.72 -6.85
N ALA A 87 5.54 20.20 -7.53
CA ALA A 87 6.46 19.36 -8.29
C ALA A 87 7.24 18.39 -7.38
N GLY A 88 7.74 18.88 -6.24
CA GLY A 88 8.42 18.06 -5.23
C GLY A 88 7.52 16.98 -4.64
N LEU A 89 6.26 17.31 -4.33
CA LEU A 89 5.27 16.33 -3.85
C LEU A 89 5.00 15.25 -4.91
N THR A 90 4.84 15.66 -6.17
CA THR A 90 4.65 14.72 -7.28
C THR A 90 5.86 13.81 -7.49
N ALA A 91 7.07 14.36 -7.37
CA ALA A 91 8.31 13.57 -7.47
C ALA A 91 8.42 12.54 -6.35
N ALA A 92 8.14 12.93 -5.10
CA ALA A 92 8.10 12.03 -3.96
C ALA A 92 7.06 10.91 -4.14
N ALA A 93 5.86 11.25 -4.60
CA ALA A 93 4.79 10.28 -4.85
C ALA A 93 5.21 9.22 -5.88
N ARG A 94 5.83 9.61 -6.99
CA ARG A 94 6.33 8.68 -8.02
C ARG A 94 7.38 7.71 -7.45
N VAL A 95 8.31 8.21 -6.65
CA VAL A 95 9.32 7.36 -5.99
C VAL A 95 8.66 6.32 -5.09
N VAL A 96 7.65 6.72 -4.33
CA VAL A 96 6.90 5.83 -3.42
C VAL A 96 6.14 4.75 -4.18
N GLU A 97 5.41 5.09 -5.24
CA GLU A 97 4.64 4.13 -6.04
C GLU A 97 5.55 3.13 -6.77
N GLN A 98 6.64 3.62 -7.36
CA GLN A 98 7.63 2.75 -7.99
C GLN A 98 8.29 1.82 -6.97
N PHE A 99 8.73 2.36 -5.83
CA PHE A 99 9.30 1.56 -4.75
C PHE A 99 8.32 0.49 -4.26
N ALA A 100 7.07 0.83 -4.00
CA ALA A 100 6.08 -0.12 -3.48
C ALA A 100 5.80 -1.26 -4.47
N THR A 101 5.84 -0.96 -5.77
CA THR A 101 5.72 -1.95 -6.85
C THR A 101 6.94 -2.87 -6.90
N ASP A 102 8.15 -2.32 -6.94
CA ASP A 102 9.39 -3.08 -7.01
C ASP A 102 9.63 -3.90 -5.73
N TYR A 103 9.37 -3.30 -4.57
CA TYR A 103 9.45 -3.97 -3.26
C TYR A 103 8.56 -5.21 -3.16
N SER A 104 7.41 -5.18 -3.81
CA SER A 104 6.41 -6.24 -3.79
C SER A 104 6.50 -7.19 -4.97
N THR A 105 7.52 -7.04 -5.83
CA THR A 105 7.71 -7.85 -7.04
C THR A 105 9.05 -8.57 -6.98
N TYR A 106 9.02 -9.89 -6.84
CA TYR A 106 10.24 -10.72 -6.78
C TYR A 106 9.93 -12.19 -7.04
N THR A 107 10.98 -12.96 -7.32
CA THR A 107 10.88 -14.40 -7.58
C THR A 107 11.70 -15.21 -6.58
N TYR A 108 11.35 -16.49 -6.40
CA TYR A 108 12.08 -17.41 -5.52
C TYR A 108 13.53 -17.69 -5.94
N THR A 109 13.85 -17.46 -7.22
CA THR A 109 15.19 -17.64 -7.77
C THR A 109 16.08 -16.42 -7.62
N GLU A 110 15.50 -15.29 -7.20
CA GLU A 110 16.20 -14.03 -7.12
C GLU A 110 17.08 -13.95 -5.87
N SER A 111 18.32 -13.46 -6.03
CA SER A 111 19.20 -13.21 -4.90
C SER A 111 18.84 -11.90 -4.18
N ALA A 112 19.22 -11.80 -2.90
CA ALA A 112 19.04 -10.56 -2.13
C ALA A 112 19.73 -9.34 -2.80
N ALA A 113 20.90 -9.56 -3.40
CA ALA A 113 21.62 -8.51 -4.11
C ALA A 113 20.89 -8.05 -5.38
N SER A 114 20.27 -8.97 -6.12
CA SER A 114 19.46 -8.64 -7.30
C SER A 114 18.19 -7.90 -6.91
N TYR A 115 17.47 -8.40 -5.91
CA TYR A 115 16.27 -7.79 -5.37
C TYR A 115 16.49 -6.32 -4.94
N VAL A 116 17.57 -6.04 -4.20
CA VAL A 116 17.85 -4.67 -3.76
C VAL A 116 18.33 -3.78 -4.92
N ARG A 117 19.05 -4.37 -5.90
CA ARG A 117 19.60 -3.62 -7.03
C ARG A 117 18.51 -2.95 -7.87
N GLN A 118 17.34 -3.58 -8.06
CA GLN A 118 16.23 -3.00 -8.82
C GLN A 118 15.67 -1.73 -8.18
N MET A 119 15.80 -1.59 -6.87
CA MET A 119 15.30 -0.43 -6.11
C MET A 119 16.41 0.59 -5.76
N ARG A 120 17.67 0.36 -6.18
CA ARG A 120 18.82 1.11 -5.69
C ARG A 120 18.74 2.63 -5.87
N SER A 121 18.13 3.09 -6.95
CA SER A 121 17.93 4.53 -7.20
C SER A 121 16.81 5.13 -6.39
N LEU A 122 15.92 4.32 -5.82
CA LEU A 122 14.73 4.74 -5.10
C LEU A 122 14.92 4.76 -3.59
N ILE A 123 15.95 4.11 -3.05
CA ILE A 123 16.12 3.85 -1.62
C ILE A 123 17.44 4.40 -1.08
N THR A 124 17.45 4.75 0.20
CA THR A 124 18.69 5.13 0.88
C THR A 124 19.64 3.92 1.05
N PRO A 125 20.95 4.14 1.16
CA PRO A 125 21.91 3.06 1.42
C PRO A 125 21.60 2.26 2.69
N GLN A 126 21.08 2.90 3.72
CA GLN A 126 20.70 2.26 4.98
C GLN A 126 19.53 1.30 4.79
N LEU A 127 18.49 1.75 4.06
CA LEU A 127 17.35 0.88 3.74
C LEU A 127 17.78 -0.29 2.85
N ALA A 128 18.68 -0.08 1.89
CA ALA A 128 19.22 -1.14 1.03
C ALA A 128 19.83 -2.29 1.84
N VAL A 129 20.66 -1.97 2.86
CA VAL A 129 21.26 -2.97 3.76
C VAL A 129 20.19 -3.72 4.56
N THR A 130 19.18 -2.99 5.06
CA THR A 130 18.07 -3.57 5.84
C THR A 130 17.26 -4.54 4.97
N LEU A 131 16.90 -4.13 3.76
CA LEU A 131 16.12 -4.96 2.82
C LEU A 131 16.90 -6.20 2.38
N ALA A 132 18.20 -6.06 2.06
CA ALA A 132 19.03 -7.21 1.71
C ALA A 132 19.06 -8.25 2.82
N ARG A 133 19.23 -7.82 4.07
CA ARG A 133 19.26 -8.70 5.24
C ARG A 133 17.90 -9.38 5.46
N ALA A 134 16.81 -8.60 5.40
CA ALA A 134 15.46 -9.12 5.56
C ALA A 134 15.12 -10.14 4.48
N TYR A 135 15.45 -9.86 3.22
CA TYR A 135 15.22 -10.77 2.09
C TYR A 135 16.00 -12.08 2.20
N ALA A 136 17.22 -12.03 2.76
CA ALA A 136 18.09 -13.18 2.95
C ALA A 136 17.81 -13.97 4.24
N THR A 137 16.81 -13.61 5.04
CA THR A 137 16.47 -14.33 6.29
C THR A 137 16.23 -15.81 6.00
N PRO A 138 17.01 -16.75 6.59
CA PRO A 138 17.07 -18.15 6.15
C PRO A 138 15.70 -18.86 6.09
N GLY A 139 14.88 -18.76 7.14
CA GLY A 139 13.56 -19.38 7.17
C GLY A 139 12.61 -18.86 6.08
N VAL A 140 12.62 -17.54 5.84
CA VAL A 140 11.81 -16.89 4.80
C VAL A 140 12.28 -17.28 3.40
N ALA A 141 13.57 -17.22 3.16
CA ALA A 141 14.19 -17.61 1.88
C ALA A 141 13.92 -19.08 1.56
N GLN A 142 14.03 -19.97 2.56
CA GLN A 142 13.76 -21.40 2.39
C GLN A 142 12.31 -21.67 1.99
N VAL A 143 11.33 -21.09 2.70
CA VAL A 143 9.89 -21.24 2.38
C VAL A 143 9.59 -20.72 0.97
N ARG A 144 10.11 -19.56 0.62
CA ARG A 144 9.95 -18.98 -0.71
C ARG A 144 10.46 -19.91 -1.82
N THR A 145 11.64 -20.50 -1.62
CA THR A 145 12.24 -21.45 -2.57
C THR A 145 11.47 -22.77 -2.65
N GLN A 146 11.13 -23.36 -1.52
CA GLN A 146 10.37 -24.62 -1.48
C GLN A 146 8.99 -24.49 -2.13
N GLN A 147 8.32 -23.36 -1.93
CA GLN A 147 7.01 -23.09 -2.52
C GLN A 147 7.09 -22.48 -3.92
N LYS A 148 8.29 -22.26 -4.47
CA LYS A 148 8.53 -21.60 -5.77
C LYS A 148 7.71 -20.31 -5.93
N GLN A 149 7.72 -19.48 -4.89
CA GLN A 149 6.88 -18.29 -4.84
C GLN A 149 7.36 -17.20 -5.79
N VAL A 150 6.40 -16.68 -6.59
CA VAL A 150 6.57 -15.51 -7.43
C VAL A 150 5.56 -14.48 -6.98
N TYR A 151 6.05 -13.30 -6.64
CA TYR A 151 5.26 -12.16 -6.21
C TYR A 151 5.22 -11.12 -7.33
N SER A 152 4.05 -10.57 -7.56
CA SER A 152 3.82 -9.43 -8.45
C SER A 152 2.92 -8.46 -7.73
N GLY A 153 3.41 -7.27 -7.45
CA GLY A 153 2.70 -6.22 -6.73
C GLY A 153 2.49 -4.97 -7.58
N THR A 154 1.47 -4.19 -7.22
CA THR A 154 1.24 -2.84 -7.74
C THR A 154 0.91 -1.95 -6.57
N GLY A 155 1.73 -0.93 -6.34
CA GLY A 155 1.54 0.07 -5.29
C GLY A 155 0.68 1.22 -5.75
N GLN A 156 -0.23 1.67 -4.88
CA GLN A 156 -1.03 2.88 -5.07
C GLN A 156 -1.06 3.68 -3.79
N ILE A 157 -0.72 4.97 -3.87
CA ILE A 157 -0.84 5.88 -2.73
C ILE A 157 -2.31 6.10 -2.41
N THR A 158 -2.65 5.96 -1.13
CA THR A 158 -4.00 6.20 -0.62
C THR A 158 -4.11 7.53 0.11
N SER A 159 -3.04 7.94 0.80
CA SER A 159 -3.01 9.24 1.49
C SER A 159 -1.59 9.65 1.89
N LEU A 160 -1.43 10.92 2.25
CA LEU A 160 -0.26 11.45 2.96
C LEU A 160 -0.54 11.36 4.46
N ARG A 161 0.27 10.59 5.19
CA ARG A 161 0.12 10.38 6.64
C ARG A 161 0.71 11.53 7.44
N GLY A 162 1.83 12.07 6.98
CA GLY A 162 2.52 13.17 7.64
C GLY A 162 3.71 13.67 6.84
N PHE A 163 4.22 14.83 7.25
CA PHE A 163 5.40 15.42 6.62
C PHE A 163 6.20 16.27 7.61
N GLY A 164 7.48 16.43 7.33
CA GLY A 164 8.42 17.31 8.02
C GLY A 164 9.21 18.15 7.01
N SER A 165 10.21 18.90 7.43
CA SER A 165 10.99 19.82 6.58
C SER A 165 11.78 19.15 5.45
N GLY A 166 12.00 17.86 5.49
CA GLY A 166 12.73 17.10 4.45
C GLY A 166 12.27 15.66 4.38
N SER A 167 11.04 15.36 4.83
CA SER A 167 10.49 14.00 4.83
C SER A 167 8.99 14.00 4.63
N MET A 168 8.49 12.95 4.00
CA MET A 168 7.06 12.67 3.84
C MET A 168 6.80 11.19 4.07
N THR A 169 5.68 10.88 4.76
CA THR A 169 5.21 9.50 4.93
C THR A 169 3.88 9.32 4.22
N PHE A 170 3.86 8.42 3.24
CA PHE A 170 2.67 8.07 2.47
C PHE A 170 2.09 6.75 2.95
N LEU A 171 0.77 6.63 2.96
CA LEU A 171 0.09 5.35 3.06
C LEU A 171 -0.11 4.79 1.65
N VAL A 172 0.28 3.53 1.47
CA VAL A 172 0.28 2.85 0.17
C VAL A 172 -0.44 1.52 0.30
N ALA A 173 -1.45 1.31 -0.52
CA ALA A 173 -2.07 0.01 -0.71
C ALA A 173 -1.32 -0.74 -1.83
N VAL A 174 -0.85 -1.95 -1.55
CA VAL A 174 -0.19 -2.80 -2.53
C VAL A 174 -1.07 -4.00 -2.83
N ALA A 175 -1.60 -4.05 -4.03
CA ALA A 175 -2.29 -5.22 -4.55
C ALA A 175 -1.25 -6.26 -4.98
N GLN A 176 -1.24 -7.42 -4.32
CA GLN A 176 -0.27 -8.49 -4.55
C GLN A 176 -0.93 -9.72 -5.16
N LYS A 177 -0.29 -10.28 -6.17
CA LYS A 177 -0.54 -11.63 -6.70
C LYS A 177 0.63 -12.52 -6.32
N ILE A 178 0.35 -13.62 -5.65
CA ILE A 178 1.35 -14.60 -5.21
C ILE A 178 1.06 -15.91 -5.93
N THR A 179 2.02 -16.40 -6.69
CA THR A 179 1.94 -17.69 -7.39
C THR A 179 3.00 -18.64 -6.84
N GLY A 180 2.64 -19.88 -6.59
CA GLY A 180 3.55 -20.89 -6.07
C GLY A 180 3.00 -22.30 -6.27
N THR A 181 3.64 -23.30 -5.68
CA THR A 181 3.26 -24.71 -5.79
C THR A 181 1.85 -25.02 -5.29
N ARG A 182 1.29 -24.15 -4.44
CA ARG A 182 -0.09 -24.27 -3.91
C ARG A 182 -1.14 -23.55 -4.75
N GLY A 183 -0.76 -22.97 -5.90
CA GLY A 183 -1.64 -22.18 -6.76
C GLY A 183 -1.38 -20.68 -6.65
N THR A 184 -2.41 -19.91 -6.99
CA THR A 184 -2.36 -18.43 -7.01
C THR A 184 -3.29 -17.85 -5.97
N SER A 185 -2.79 -16.89 -5.19
CA SER A 185 -3.58 -16.06 -4.28
C SER A 185 -3.43 -14.58 -4.59
N ARG A 186 -4.38 -13.77 -4.12
CA ARG A 186 -4.33 -12.31 -4.20
C ARG A 186 -4.66 -11.73 -2.82
N ASN A 187 -3.95 -10.68 -2.44
CA ASN A 187 -4.22 -9.93 -1.22
C ASN A 187 -3.88 -8.45 -1.44
N THR A 188 -4.27 -7.62 -0.50
CA THR A 188 -3.84 -6.22 -0.43
C THR A 188 -3.13 -6.03 0.90
N VAL A 189 -1.94 -5.42 0.84
CA VAL A 189 -1.15 -5.07 2.02
C VAL A 189 -0.99 -3.56 2.06
N ASN A 190 -1.17 -2.96 3.23
CA ASN A 190 -1.03 -1.51 3.41
C ASN A 190 0.29 -1.20 4.12
N TYR A 191 1.08 -0.31 3.52
CA TYR A 191 2.36 0.14 4.05
C TYR A 191 2.34 1.64 4.34
N ALA A 192 3.13 2.06 5.33
CA ALA A 192 3.57 3.42 5.51
C ALA A 192 5.00 3.51 4.96
N VAL A 193 5.19 4.33 3.93
CA VAL A 193 6.46 4.52 3.24
C VAL A 193 6.94 5.93 3.48
N THR A 194 8.11 6.07 4.12
CA THR A 194 8.72 7.36 4.41
C THR A 194 9.82 7.65 3.40
N VAL A 195 9.71 8.79 2.72
CA VAL A 195 10.75 9.34 1.85
C VAL A 195 11.45 10.51 2.51
N THR A 196 12.73 10.67 2.19
CA THR A 196 13.54 11.82 2.58
C THR A 196 14.20 12.44 1.36
N GLY A 197 14.33 13.76 1.36
CA GLY A 197 14.91 14.49 0.23
C GLY A 197 14.36 15.88 0.07
N ALA A 198 14.60 16.48 -1.11
CA ALA A 198 14.09 17.80 -1.48
C ALA A 198 14.00 17.94 -3.02
N GLY A 199 13.13 18.83 -3.49
CA GLY A 199 12.95 19.08 -4.92
C GLY A 199 12.53 17.83 -5.69
N SER A 200 13.41 17.34 -6.56
CA SER A 200 13.23 16.09 -7.32
C SER A 200 13.94 14.89 -6.72
N ASP A 201 14.82 15.11 -5.73
CA ASP A 201 15.74 14.09 -5.21
C ASP A 201 15.19 13.45 -3.95
N TRP A 202 14.26 12.55 -4.14
CA TRP A 202 13.61 11.80 -3.06
C TRP A 202 14.09 10.35 -3.04
N GLN A 203 14.32 9.82 -1.84
CA GLN A 203 14.62 8.41 -1.62
C GLN A 203 13.79 7.86 -0.48
N VAL A 204 13.35 6.61 -0.60
CA VAL A 204 12.68 5.90 0.49
C VAL A 204 13.72 5.59 1.56
N ASN A 205 13.42 6.04 2.76
CA ASN A 205 14.27 5.84 3.95
C ASN A 205 13.72 4.75 4.87
N ASP A 206 12.40 4.55 4.86
CA ASP A 206 11.76 3.56 5.73
C ASP A 206 10.48 3.02 5.11
N VAL A 207 10.15 1.77 5.46
CA VAL A 207 8.91 1.09 5.10
C VAL A 207 8.45 0.22 6.26
N GLU A 208 7.19 0.39 6.66
CA GLU A 208 6.56 -0.37 7.74
C GLU A 208 5.11 -0.71 7.38
N PHE A 209 4.45 -1.58 8.14
CA PHE A 209 3.02 -1.78 7.96
C PHE A 209 2.26 -0.51 8.38
N ALA A 210 1.18 -0.19 7.64
CA ALA A 210 0.41 1.04 7.87
C ALA A 210 -0.19 1.14 9.29
N ASN A 211 -0.41 0.02 9.97
CA ASN A 211 -0.90 -0.05 11.36
C ASN A 211 0.24 -0.04 12.40
N ALA A 212 1.50 -0.08 12.01
CA ALA A 212 2.60 0.05 12.95
C ALA A 212 2.60 1.46 13.56
N GLY A 213 2.78 1.54 14.87
CA GLY A 213 2.81 2.81 15.61
C GLY A 213 1.43 3.41 15.95
N ASN A 214 0.32 2.71 15.71
CA ASN A 214 -1.03 3.13 16.13
C ASN A 214 -1.50 2.46 17.43
N THR A 215 -0.57 2.13 18.33
CA THR A 215 -0.86 1.55 19.66
C THR A 215 -0.72 2.59 20.75
#